data_f9a2049fff892ad9318124ba859d3ead
#
_entry.id   f9a2049fff892ad9318124ba859d3ead
#
_cell.length_a   1.000
_cell.length_b   1.000
_cell.length_c   1.000
_cell.angle_alpha   90.00
_cell.angle_beta   90.00
_cell.angle_gamma   90.00
#
_symmetry.space_group_name_H-M   'P 1'
#
loop_
_entity.id
_entity.type
_entity.pdbx_description
1 polymer ?
#
loop_
_entity_poly.entity_id
_entity_poly.type
_entity_poly.pdbx_seq_one_letter_code
_entity_poly.pdbx_strand_id
1 'polypeptide(L)'
;MWVPLLNAFNQPVYLSIADALARDIASGLLSPGERLPTLRELAQALQVTPGTINRAYAEAQRRGLLQGEVGRGTYVRSTPAEPVPTPMAAPAAAPTQTAGQVLDLSIIKPSGDTAATWLRGALVELANGTDFAQALDYAPDGGHPQHREAGAQWLRHSLPEANGQQVVITAGAQHGLMVAISALTESNDLILCESLCYPGIISLAHSLQRRLRGVEMDEEGIIPESLRELCQRERPAMLVCVATCQNPTTATMSHRRREEIAAIAEAFDFLILDDDIYGFLASDPIVRPLASYAPERSVYLTSLSKSVLPALRIGYLYSPPRLLSRLTAMVRSSVWMPSPLTAQLASNIVNEGLDQQLVRLQREEAARRQALARELLPGLRIKAQPHSYHLWLELPEPWSADEFTTLARAQGVKVLSGSQFQAERNGETRGVRVVLMSPTREEELRFALTQLASLAGASDPRRFY
;
A
#
# COMPACT_ATOMS: atom_id res chain seq x y z
N MET A 1 40.00 -16.57 9.58
CA MET A 1 39.30 -16.97 8.32
C MET A 1 37.86 -17.34 8.72
N TRP A 2 36.87 -16.70 8.15
CA TRP A 2 35.46 -17.00 8.42
C TRP A 2 35.08 -18.38 7.85
N VAL A 3 34.44 -19.22 8.68
CA VAL A 3 33.87 -20.51 8.30
C VAL A 3 32.50 -20.61 8.94
N PRO A 4 31.41 -20.73 8.17
CA PRO A 4 30.06 -20.73 8.69
C PRO A 4 29.72 -22.02 9.46
N LEU A 5 28.96 -21.88 10.54
CA LEU A 5 28.26 -22.99 11.16
C LEU A 5 27.00 -23.32 10.36
N LEU A 6 26.99 -24.45 9.69
CA LEU A 6 25.85 -24.93 8.91
C LEU A 6 24.96 -25.80 9.79
N ASN A 7 23.71 -25.40 9.99
CA ASN A 7 22.69 -26.20 10.66
C ASN A 7 22.17 -27.31 9.73
N ALA A 8 21.66 -28.41 10.29
CA ALA A 8 21.26 -29.63 9.58
C ALA A 8 20.34 -29.39 8.37
N PHE A 9 20.62 -30.11 7.30
CA PHE A 9 20.24 -29.84 5.91
C PHE A 9 18.79 -30.20 5.57
N ASN A 10 17.95 -29.18 5.43
CA ASN A 10 16.67 -29.28 4.69
C ASN A 10 16.68 -28.50 3.35
N GLN A 11 17.83 -28.00 2.93
CA GLN A 11 17.98 -27.18 1.72
C GLN A 11 19.35 -27.38 1.06
N PRO A 12 19.55 -26.98 -0.21
CA PRO A 12 20.84 -27.05 -0.89
C PRO A 12 21.95 -26.31 -0.12
N VAL A 13 23.13 -26.93 -0.01
CA VAL A 13 24.28 -26.44 0.78
C VAL A 13 24.67 -25.01 0.47
N TYR A 14 24.59 -24.57 -0.80
CA TYR A 14 24.92 -23.19 -1.19
C TYR A 14 23.96 -22.14 -0.60
N LEU A 15 22.67 -22.49 -0.40
CA LEU A 15 21.71 -21.62 0.27
C LEU A 15 21.99 -21.54 1.77
N SER A 16 22.32 -22.67 2.41
CA SER A 16 22.71 -22.70 3.83
C SER A 16 23.94 -21.84 4.11
N ILE A 17 24.90 -21.79 3.20
CA ILE A 17 26.10 -20.92 3.28
C ILE A 17 25.69 -19.44 3.12
N ALA A 18 24.81 -19.11 2.16
CA ALA A 18 24.32 -17.75 1.96
C ALA A 18 23.49 -17.25 3.16
N ASP A 19 22.70 -18.12 3.78
CA ASP A 19 21.93 -17.80 4.99
C ASP A 19 22.83 -17.60 6.21
N ALA A 20 23.91 -18.40 6.33
CA ALA A 20 24.90 -18.22 7.37
C ALA A 20 25.64 -16.87 7.21
N LEU A 21 26.01 -16.48 5.98
CA LEU A 21 26.55 -15.15 5.69
C LEU A 21 25.61 -14.04 6.14
N ALA A 22 24.33 -14.12 5.78
CA ALA A 22 23.34 -13.11 6.17
C ALA A 22 23.22 -12.98 7.69
N ARG A 23 23.18 -14.11 8.41
CA ARG A 23 23.10 -14.17 9.87
C ARG A 23 24.36 -13.59 10.53
N ASP A 24 25.54 -13.97 10.05
CA ASP A 24 26.81 -13.58 10.64
C ASP A 24 27.13 -12.09 10.38
N ILE A 25 26.66 -11.52 9.26
CA ILE A 25 26.67 -10.08 9.01
C ILE A 25 25.68 -9.36 9.94
N ALA A 26 24.46 -9.87 10.08
CA ALA A 26 23.45 -9.27 10.95
C ALA A 26 23.80 -9.30 12.43
N SER A 27 24.54 -10.31 12.89
CA SER A 27 25.04 -10.43 14.26
C SER A 27 26.34 -9.64 14.53
N GLY A 28 26.94 -9.03 13.49
CA GLY A 28 28.20 -8.30 13.59
C GLY A 28 29.44 -9.19 13.66
N LEU A 29 29.31 -10.51 13.47
CA LEU A 29 30.43 -11.42 13.38
C LEU A 29 31.30 -11.19 12.13
N LEU A 30 30.66 -10.73 11.04
CA LEU A 30 31.30 -10.23 9.83
C LEU A 30 31.07 -8.72 9.71
N SER A 31 32.14 -7.95 9.67
CA SER A 31 32.06 -6.50 9.61
C SER A 31 31.92 -5.98 8.17
N PRO A 32 31.24 -4.83 7.92
CA PRO A 32 31.22 -4.17 6.61
C PRO A 32 32.65 -3.91 6.09
N GLY A 33 32.91 -4.26 4.83
CA GLY A 33 34.25 -4.16 4.23
C GLY A 33 35.18 -5.31 4.54
N GLU A 34 34.77 -6.29 5.36
CA GLU A 34 35.59 -7.45 5.66
C GLU A 34 35.77 -8.36 4.44
N ARG A 35 37.00 -8.84 4.25
CA ARG A 35 37.33 -9.73 3.13
C ARG A 35 36.97 -11.17 3.47
N LEU A 36 36.18 -11.80 2.61
CA LEU A 36 35.83 -13.19 2.72
C LEU A 36 36.92 -14.12 2.19
N PRO A 37 36.97 -15.40 2.66
CA PRO A 37 37.85 -16.43 2.14
C PRO A 37 37.64 -16.61 0.63
N THR A 38 38.70 -17.02 -0.05
CA THR A 38 38.60 -17.40 -1.46
C THR A 38 37.72 -18.63 -1.65
N LEU A 39 37.19 -18.82 -2.87
CA LEU A 39 36.35 -19.97 -3.20
C LEU A 39 37.01 -21.30 -2.87
N ARG A 40 38.37 -21.39 -3.04
CA ARG A 40 39.14 -22.60 -2.77
C ARG A 40 39.32 -22.82 -1.28
N GLU A 41 39.67 -21.80 -0.52
CA GLU A 41 39.86 -21.86 0.93
C GLU A 41 38.58 -22.28 1.66
N LEU A 42 37.47 -21.65 1.32
CA LEU A 42 36.19 -21.97 1.97
C LEU A 42 35.66 -23.33 1.52
N ALA A 43 35.86 -23.72 0.26
CA ALA A 43 35.50 -25.03 -0.24
C ALA A 43 36.26 -26.16 0.50
N GLN A 44 37.54 -25.95 0.74
CA GLN A 44 38.38 -26.90 1.52
C GLN A 44 37.92 -26.98 2.98
N ALA A 45 37.66 -25.84 3.61
CA ALA A 45 37.21 -25.78 5.01
C ALA A 45 35.87 -26.48 5.24
N LEU A 46 34.94 -26.37 4.28
CA LEU A 46 33.59 -26.96 4.36
C LEU A 46 33.46 -28.32 3.67
N GLN A 47 34.54 -28.84 3.10
CA GLN A 47 34.60 -30.12 2.35
C GLN A 47 33.54 -30.18 1.22
N VAL A 48 33.38 -29.08 0.49
CA VAL A 48 32.47 -28.93 -0.67
C VAL A 48 33.25 -28.56 -1.94
N THR A 49 32.57 -28.56 -3.09
CA THR A 49 33.25 -28.13 -4.33
C THR A 49 33.37 -26.59 -4.42
N PRO A 50 34.38 -26.03 -5.06
CA PRO A 50 34.49 -24.60 -5.31
C PRO A 50 33.26 -24.01 -6.05
N GLY A 51 32.61 -24.82 -6.91
CA GLY A 51 31.37 -24.47 -7.57
C GLY A 51 30.19 -24.24 -6.60
N THR A 52 30.15 -24.97 -5.49
CA THR A 52 29.13 -24.77 -4.43
C THR A 52 29.33 -23.42 -3.74
N ILE A 53 30.59 -23.07 -3.42
CA ILE A 53 30.91 -21.77 -2.81
C ILE A 53 30.66 -20.63 -3.78
N ASN A 54 30.98 -20.80 -5.07
CA ASN A 54 30.69 -19.79 -6.09
C ASN A 54 29.20 -19.48 -6.19
N ARG A 55 28.34 -20.52 -6.15
CA ARG A 55 26.88 -20.33 -6.09
C ARG A 55 26.43 -19.64 -4.81
N ALA A 56 27.02 -19.96 -3.67
CA ALA A 56 26.71 -19.33 -2.40
C ALA A 56 27.07 -17.83 -2.40
N TYR A 57 28.24 -17.49 -2.91
CA TYR A 57 28.69 -16.10 -3.01
C TYR A 57 27.88 -15.30 -4.06
N ALA A 58 27.54 -15.91 -5.20
CA ALA A 58 26.66 -15.31 -6.18
C ALA A 58 25.26 -15.04 -5.58
N GLU A 59 24.72 -15.97 -4.81
CA GLU A 59 23.45 -15.78 -4.12
C GLU A 59 23.54 -14.68 -3.06
N ALA A 60 24.62 -14.63 -2.28
CA ALA A 60 24.84 -13.57 -1.30
C ALA A 60 25.05 -12.19 -1.97
N GLN A 61 25.68 -12.13 -3.15
CA GLN A 61 25.77 -10.92 -3.96
C GLN A 61 24.39 -10.48 -4.49
N ARG A 62 23.57 -11.42 -4.96
CA ARG A 62 22.21 -11.16 -5.39
C ARG A 62 21.35 -10.60 -4.25
N ARG A 63 21.57 -11.06 -3.03
CA ARG A 63 20.94 -10.53 -1.81
C ARG A 63 21.53 -9.19 -1.34
N GLY A 64 22.53 -8.65 -2.02
CA GLY A 64 23.17 -7.37 -1.67
C GLY A 64 24.10 -7.44 -0.44
N LEU A 65 24.47 -8.63 0.02
CA LEU A 65 25.32 -8.84 1.19
C LEU A 65 26.81 -8.69 0.88
N LEU A 66 27.20 -9.03 -0.34
CA LEU A 66 28.58 -9.04 -0.79
C LEU A 66 28.80 -8.16 -2.01
N GLN A 67 30.04 -7.70 -2.17
CA GLN A 67 30.54 -7.07 -3.39
C GLN A 67 31.84 -7.73 -3.83
N GLY A 68 31.96 -7.99 -5.13
CA GLY A 68 33.18 -8.53 -5.73
C GLY A 68 34.02 -7.41 -6.32
N GLU A 69 35.32 -7.38 -6.02
CA GLU A 69 36.29 -6.51 -6.71
C GLU A 69 37.16 -7.37 -7.63
N VAL A 70 37.15 -7.07 -8.93
CA VAL A 70 37.93 -7.82 -9.93
C VAL A 70 39.40 -7.80 -9.57
N GLY A 71 39.99 -8.97 -9.35
CA GLY A 71 41.40 -9.16 -8.98
C GLY A 71 41.74 -8.95 -7.50
N ARG A 72 40.79 -8.50 -6.65
CA ARG A 72 41.04 -8.22 -5.21
C ARG A 72 40.31 -9.14 -4.24
N GLY A 73 39.20 -9.73 -4.65
CA GLY A 73 38.45 -10.68 -3.85
C GLY A 73 36.98 -10.33 -3.64
N THR A 74 36.32 -11.03 -2.70
CA THR A 74 34.94 -10.81 -2.31
C THR A 74 34.90 -10.21 -0.90
N TYR A 75 34.12 -9.16 -0.73
CA TYR A 75 34.03 -8.38 0.51
C TYR A 75 32.58 -8.29 0.98
N VAL A 76 32.38 -8.16 2.29
CA VAL A 76 31.09 -7.75 2.87
C VAL A 76 30.81 -6.31 2.43
N ARG A 77 29.62 -6.05 1.94
CA ARG A 77 29.26 -4.73 1.40
C ARG A 77 29.33 -3.65 2.47
N SER A 78 30.02 -2.55 2.20
CA SER A 78 30.24 -1.46 3.16
C SER A 78 29.11 -0.45 3.20
N THR A 79 28.28 -0.39 2.17
CA THR A 79 27.07 0.43 2.14
C THR A 79 25.90 -0.48 2.45
N PRO A 80 24.98 -0.10 3.37
CA PRO A 80 23.71 -0.82 3.50
C PRO A 80 23.11 -0.88 2.10
N ALA A 81 22.68 -2.07 1.65
CA ALA A 81 21.79 -2.15 0.51
C ALA A 81 20.66 -1.16 0.81
N GLU A 82 20.34 -0.25 -0.13
CA GLU A 82 19.12 0.54 0.02
C GLU A 82 18.03 -0.45 0.42
N PRO A 83 17.33 -0.23 1.53
CA PRO A 83 16.29 -1.15 1.94
C PRO A 83 15.32 -1.20 0.77
N VAL A 84 15.22 -2.36 0.14
CA VAL A 84 14.10 -2.68 -0.75
C VAL A 84 12.88 -2.27 0.06
N PRO A 85 11.99 -1.39 -0.45
CA PRO A 85 10.79 -1.00 0.28
C PRO A 85 10.12 -2.29 0.71
N THR A 86 10.17 -2.59 2.00
CA THR A 86 9.59 -3.82 2.54
C THR A 86 8.10 -3.72 2.19
N PRO A 87 7.51 -4.69 1.48
CA PRO A 87 6.07 -4.72 1.32
C PRO A 87 5.49 -4.53 2.71
N MET A 88 4.59 -3.56 2.87
CA MET A 88 3.96 -3.23 4.15
C MET A 88 3.57 -4.55 4.82
N ALA A 89 4.21 -4.88 5.94
CA ALA A 89 4.00 -6.15 6.62
C ALA A 89 2.49 -6.37 6.79
N ALA A 90 2.00 -7.51 6.35
CA ALA A 90 0.62 -7.89 6.58
C ALA A 90 0.30 -7.73 8.07
N PRO A 91 -0.86 -7.19 8.45
CA PRO A 91 -1.21 -7.01 9.84
C PRO A 91 -1.12 -8.36 10.56
N ALA A 92 -0.24 -8.46 11.55
CA ALA A 92 -0.23 -9.59 12.44
C ALA A 92 -1.62 -9.72 13.08
N ALA A 93 -2.16 -10.95 13.14
CA ALA A 93 -3.43 -11.22 13.79
C ALA A 93 -3.44 -10.55 15.17
N ALA A 94 -4.54 -9.88 15.51
CA ALA A 94 -4.67 -9.10 16.73
C ALA A 94 -4.41 -9.99 17.96
N PRO A 95 -3.37 -9.73 18.77
CA PRO A 95 -3.16 -10.45 20.01
C PRO A 95 -4.07 -9.85 21.09
N THR A 96 -4.59 -10.70 21.95
CA THR A 96 -5.19 -10.31 23.23
C THR A 96 -4.19 -9.50 24.06
N GLN A 97 -4.62 -8.33 24.53
CA GLN A 97 -3.75 -7.36 25.20
C GLN A 97 -3.11 -7.93 26.48
N THR A 98 -1.78 -7.94 26.49
CA THR A 98 -0.95 -8.00 27.70
C THR A 98 -0.20 -6.68 27.88
N ALA A 99 0.03 -6.28 29.11
CA ALA A 99 0.73 -5.04 29.46
C ALA A 99 2.08 -4.94 28.73
N GLY A 100 2.26 -3.88 27.93
CA GLY A 100 3.46 -3.65 27.08
C GLY A 100 3.21 -3.65 25.57
N GLN A 101 1.96 -3.81 25.11
CA GLN A 101 1.64 -3.87 23.69
C GLN A 101 1.56 -2.48 23.05
N VAL A 102 2.32 -2.29 21.95
CA VAL A 102 2.30 -1.06 21.14
C VAL A 102 0.97 -0.95 20.39
N LEU A 103 0.23 0.15 20.60
CA LEU A 103 -0.98 0.48 19.83
C LEU A 103 -0.62 0.86 18.39
N ASP A 104 -1.12 0.09 17.44
CA ASP A 104 -0.79 0.29 16.03
C ASP A 104 -1.79 1.22 15.32
N LEU A 105 -1.41 2.50 15.14
CA LEU A 105 -2.15 3.50 14.39
C LEU A 105 -1.57 3.68 12.96
N SER A 106 -0.94 2.65 12.41
CA SER A 106 -0.32 2.70 11.08
C SER A 106 -1.16 2.05 9.98
N ILE A 107 -2.15 1.23 10.33
CA ILE A 107 -2.91 0.41 9.37
C ILE A 107 -4.33 0.95 9.20
N ILE A 108 -4.67 1.38 7.98
CA ILE A 108 -6.03 1.83 7.66
C ILE A 108 -6.93 0.60 7.49
N LYS A 109 -7.94 0.49 8.35
CA LYS A 109 -8.98 -0.56 8.30
C LYS A 109 -10.33 0.00 8.75
N PRO A 110 -11.46 -0.59 8.29
CA PRO A 110 -12.78 -0.25 8.82
C PRO A 110 -12.92 -0.72 10.28
N SER A 111 -13.84 -0.14 11.02
CA SER A 111 -14.30 -0.67 12.32
C SER A 111 -15.07 -1.98 12.12
N GLY A 112 -14.77 -3.03 12.95
CA GLY A 112 -14.92 -4.41 12.50
C GLY A 112 -16.09 -5.26 13.00
N ASP A 113 -16.83 -4.90 14.08
CA ASP A 113 -17.70 -5.87 14.74
C ASP A 113 -18.99 -6.21 13.96
N THR A 114 -19.61 -5.23 13.32
CA THR A 114 -20.85 -5.42 12.55
C THR A 114 -20.63 -6.30 11.33
N ALA A 115 -19.53 -6.09 10.61
CA ALA A 115 -19.19 -6.87 9.42
C ALA A 115 -18.89 -8.35 9.73
N ALA A 116 -18.30 -8.63 10.90
CA ALA A 116 -18.00 -10.00 11.32
C ALA A 116 -19.27 -10.83 11.62
N THR A 117 -20.26 -10.21 12.24
CA THR A 117 -21.55 -10.87 12.53
C THR A 117 -22.30 -11.19 11.25
N TRP A 118 -22.37 -10.22 10.33
CA TRP A 118 -22.97 -10.42 9.03
C TRP A 118 -22.26 -11.51 8.23
N LEU A 119 -20.91 -11.47 8.15
CA LEU A 119 -20.12 -12.44 7.37
C LEU A 119 -20.39 -13.88 7.82
N ARG A 120 -20.60 -14.12 9.11
CA ARG A 120 -20.93 -15.46 9.62
C ARG A 120 -22.26 -15.96 9.05
N GLY A 121 -23.30 -15.11 9.02
CA GLY A 121 -24.59 -15.43 8.41
C GLY A 121 -24.46 -15.70 6.92
N ALA A 122 -23.81 -14.80 6.19
CA ALA A 122 -23.61 -14.93 4.74
C ALA A 122 -22.83 -16.19 4.34
N LEU A 123 -21.86 -16.62 5.14
CA LEU A 123 -21.12 -17.87 4.91
C LEU A 123 -22.02 -19.09 5.07
N VAL A 124 -22.92 -19.10 6.07
CA VAL A 124 -23.88 -20.19 6.28
C VAL A 124 -24.90 -20.23 5.13
N GLU A 125 -25.41 -19.08 4.72
CA GLU A 125 -26.34 -18.98 3.57
C GLU A 125 -25.69 -19.46 2.28
N LEU A 126 -24.45 -18.99 2.00
CA LEU A 126 -23.70 -19.44 0.83
C LEU A 126 -23.48 -20.96 0.84
N ALA A 127 -23.10 -21.54 1.99
CA ALA A 127 -22.84 -22.97 2.11
C ALA A 127 -24.10 -23.82 1.89
N ASN A 128 -25.28 -23.31 2.17
CA ASN A 128 -26.56 -23.98 1.98
C ASN A 128 -27.26 -23.60 0.65
N GLY A 129 -26.73 -22.61 -0.06
CA GLY A 129 -27.32 -22.08 -1.29
C GLY A 129 -27.00 -22.92 -2.54
N THR A 130 -27.82 -22.76 -3.56
CA THR A 130 -27.65 -23.42 -4.87
C THR A 130 -26.37 -22.98 -5.60
N ASP A 131 -25.88 -21.79 -5.32
CA ASP A 131 -24.74 -21.16 -5.99
C ASP A 131 -23.39 -21.62 -5.40
N PHE A 132 -23.42 -22.43 -4.34
CA PHE A 132 -22.19 -22.88 -3.66
C PHE A 132 -21.27 -23.67 -4.60
N ALA A 133 -21.84 -24.56 -5.43
CA ALA A 133 -21.06 -25.33 -6.41
C ALA A 133 -20.34 -24.42 -7.42
N GLN A 134 -20.99 -23.34 -7.89
CA GLN A 134 -20.39 -22.35 -8.79
C GLN A 134 -19.26 -21.57 -8.11
N ALA A 135 -19.42 -21.27 -6.82
CA ALA A 135 -18.41 -20.56 -6.04
C ALA A 135 -17.14 -21.41 -5.78
N LEU A 136 -17.18 -22.72 -6.03
CA LEU A 136 -16.05 -23.64 -5.91
C LEU A 136 -15.31 -23.90 -7.23
N ASP A 137 -15.84 -23.45 -8.35
CA ASP A 137 -15.26 -23.69 -9.68
C ASP A 137 -14.46 -22.48 -10.18
N TYR A 138 -13.78 -22.66 -11.30
CA TYR A 138 -13.05 -21.58 -11.98
C TYR A 138 -14.02 -20.52 -12.52
N ALA A 139 -13.74 -19.27 -12.20
CA ALA A 139 -14.46 -18.14 -12.79
C ALA A 139 -13.92 -17.84 -14.21
N PRO A 140 -14.78 -17.34 -15.12
CA PRO A 140 -14.35 -16.83 -16.41
C PRO A 140 -13.43 -15.61 -16.25
N ASP A 141 -12.68 -15.30 -17.30
CA ASP A 141 -11.77 -14.16 -17.32
C ASP A 141 -12.50 -12.85 -16.99
N GLY A 142 -11.93 -12.09 -16.04
CA GLY A 142 -12.55 -10.88 -15.50
C GLY A 142 -13.61 -11.08 -14.41
N GLY A 143 -14.01 -12.34 -14.13
CA GLY A 143 -15.02 -12.73 -13.14
C GLY A 143 -16.37 -13.09 -13.74
N HIS A 144 -17.20 -13.77 -12.96
CA HIS A 144 -18.58 -14.11 -13.39
C HIS A 144 -19.39 -12.85 -13.69
N PRO A 145 -20.28 -12.87 -14.73
CA PRO A 145 -21.08 -11.72 -15.11
C PRO A 145 -21.89 -11.12 -13.94
N GLN A 146 -22.46 -11.97 -13.09
CA GLN A 146 -23.22 -11.53 -11.91
C GLN A 146 -22.36 -10.79 -10.89
N HIS A 147 -21.11 -11.23 -10.66
CA HIS A 147 -20.19 -10.56 -9.75
C HIS A 147 -19.66 -9.24 -10.33
N ARG A 148 -19.50 -9.17 -11.66
CA ARG A 148 -19.13 -7.94 -12.36
C ARG A 148 -20.27 -6.92 -12.31
N GLU A 149 -21.52 -7.38 -12.44
CA GLU A 149 -22.70 -6.51 -12.32
C GLU A 149 -22.89 -6.00 -10.89
N ALA A 150 -22.69 -6.84 -9.86
CA ALA A 150 -22.67 -6.39 -8.47
C ALA A 150 -21.55 -5.36 -8.24
N GLY A 151 -20.37 -5.58 -8.84
CA GLY A 151 -19.29 -4.58 -8.84
C GLY A 151 -19.72 -3.27 -9.51
N ALA A 152 -20.41 -3.32 -10.65
CA ALA A 152 -20.95 -2.12 -11.30
C ALA A 152 -22.00 -1.42 -10.43
N GLN A 153 -22.85 -2.15 -9.72
CA GLN A 153 -23.80 -1.58 -8.78
C GLN A 153 -23.10 -0.81 -7.65
N TRP A 154 -22.03 -1.35 -7.07
CA TRP A 154 -21.16 -0.64 -6.12
C TRP A 154 -20.58 0.64 -6.74
N LEU A 155 -20.07 0.55 -7.96
CA LEU A 155 -19.46 1.67 -8.67
C LEU A 155 -20.45 2.80 -8.99
N ARG A 156 -21.73 2.51 -9.23
CA ARG A 156 -22.77 3.51 -9.56
C ARG A 156 -22.97 4.55 -8.47
N HIS A 157 -22.53 4.32 -7.26
CA HIS A 157 -22.54 5.37 -6.22
C HIS A 157 -21.62 6.55 -6.55
N SER A 158 -20.54 6.31 -7.29
CA SER A 158 -19.58 7.34 -7.72
C SER A 158 -19.59 7.57 -9.22
N LEU A 159 -19.87 6.52 -10.01
CA LEU A 159 -19.91 6.49 -11.47
C LEU A 159 -21.29 5.95 -11.93
N PRO A 160 -22.33 6.79 -12.05
CA PRO A 160 -23.68 6.34 -12.38
C PRO A 160 -23.79 5.55 -13.69
N GLU A 161 -22.88 5.79 -14.64
CA GLU A 161 -22.77 5.10 -15.94
C GLU A 161 -22.14 3.70 -15.88
N ALA A 162 -21.62 3.27 -14.71
CA ALA A 162 -20.92 2.01 -14.59
C ALA A 162 -21.81 0.81 -14.97
N ASN A 163 -21.22 -0.12 -15.74
CA ASN A 163 -21.89 -1.34 -16.19
C ASN A 163 -20.94 -2.55 -16.02
N GLY A 164 -21.51 -3.73 -15.82
CA GLY A 164 -20.76 -4.95 -15.56
C GLY A 164 -19.85 -5.40 -16.71
N GLN A 165 -20.09 -4.96 -17.95
CA GLN A 165 -19.24 -5.34 -19.08
C GLN A 165 -17.86 -4.68 -19.02
N GLN A 166 -17.75 -3.53 -18.36
CA GLN A 166 -16.51 -2.76 -18.20
C GLN A 166 -15.80 -2.99 -16.85
N VAL A 167 -16.34 -3.88 -16.02
CA VAL A 167 -15.75 -4.24 -14.72
C VAL A 167 -14.84 -5.45 -14.84
N VAL A 168 -13.65 -5.39 -14.24
CA VAL A 168 -12.74 -6.52 -14.01
C VAL A 168 -12.55 -6.71 -12.50
N ILE A 169 -12.80 -7.92 -12.01
CA ILE A 169 -12.64 -8.23 -10.59
C ILE A 169 -11.17 -8.52 -10.28
N THR A 170 -10.69 -8.02 -9.17
CA THR A 170 -9.31 -8.21 -8.71
C THR A 170 -9.25 -8.72 -7.26
N ALA A 171 -8.12 -9.30 -6.86
CA ALA A 171 -7.88 -9.76 -5.49
C ALA A 171 -7.55 -8.58 -4.54
N GLY A 172 -8.46 -7.60 -4.48
CA GLY A 172 -8.34 -6.33 -3.75
C GLY A 172 -7.59 -5.26 -4.56
N ALA A 173 -7.61 -4.00 -4.04
CA ALA A 173 -7.06 -2.84 -4.75
C ALA A 173 -5.55 -2.95 -5.03
N GLN A 174 -4.75 -3.51 -4.13
CA GLN A 174 -3.30 -3.70 -4.38
C GLN A 174 -3.03 -4.58 -5.60
N HIS A 175 -3.83 -5.63 -5.79
CA HIS A 175 -3.77 -6.44 -7.00
C HIS A 175 -4.28 -5.65 -8.21
N GLY A 176 -5.33 -4.84 -8.05
CA GLY A 176 -5.82 -3.95 -9.10
C GLY A 176 -4.76 -2.95 -9.58
N LEU A 177 -4.02 -2.33 -8.67
CA LEU A 177 -2.86 -1.46 -8.99
C LEU A 177 -1.80 -2.24 -9.80
N MET A 178 -1.42 -3.43 -9.31
CA MET A 178 -0.45 -4.28 -10.00
C MET A 178 -0.92 -4.64 -11.41
N VAL A 179 -2.18 -5.07 -11.56
CA VAL A 179 -2.78 -5.43 -12.85
C VAL A 179 -2.77 -4.24 -13.81
N ALA A 180 -3.25 -3.07 -13.37
CA ALA A 180 -3.33 -1.89 -14.23
C ALA A 180 -1.95 -1.41 -14.67
N ILE A 181 -1.00 -1.29 -13.74
CA ILE A 181 0.37 -0.86 -14.06
C ILE A 181 1.05 -1.87 -14.98
N SER A 182 0.97 -3.17 -14.67
CA SER A 182 1.64 -4.21 -15.49
C SER A 182 1.04 -4.35 -16.88
N ALA A 183 -0.29 -4.25 -16.99
CA ALA A 183 -0.97 -4.41 -18.27
C ALA A 183 -0.82 -3.20 -19.19
N LEU A 184 -0.69 -2.00 -18.64
CA LEU A 184 -0.84 -0.75 -19.40
C LEU A 184 0.44 0.05 -19.56
N THR A 185 1.53 -0.38 -18.91
CA THR A 185 2.87 0.23 -19.04
C THR A 185 3.92 -0.83 -19.34
N GLU A 186 5.10 -0.38 -19.80
CA GLU A 186 6.24 -1.24 -20.10
C GLU A 186 7.42 -0.96 -19.13
N SER A 187 8.44 -1.83 -19.12
CA SER A 187 9.66 -1.61 -18.34
C SER A 187 10.30 -0.27 -18.75
N ASN A 188 10.77 0.50 -17.77
CA ASN A 188 11.31 1.86 -17.89
C ASN A 188 10.31 2.96 -18.25
N ASP A 189 9.03 2.66 -18.44
CA ASP A 189 8.02 3.69 -18.58
C ASP A 189 7.99 4.58 -17.33
N LEU A 190 7.71 5.87 -17.56
CA LEU A 190 7.53 6.83 -16.49
C LEU A 190 6.10 6.79 -15.97
N ILE A 191 5.97 6.54 -14.68
CA ILE A 191 4.74 6.70 -13.92
C ILE A 191 4.86 7.97 -13.07
N LEU A 192 3.85 8.82 -13.14
CA LEU A 192 3.68 9.95 -12.23
C LEU A 192 2.75 9.56 -11.08
N CYS A 193 3.00 10.10 -9.90
CA CYS A 193 2.10 10.03 -8.75
C CYS A 193 2.23 11.30 -7.91
N GLU A 194 1.45 11.42 -6.83
CA GLU A 194 1.65 12.47 -5.85
C GLU A 194 3.06 12.40 -5.24
N SER A 195 3.67 13.55 -4.90
CA SER A 195 4.98 13.60 -4.23
C SER A 195 4.99 12.83 -2.90
N LEU A 196 3.84 12.79 -2.22
CA LEU A 196 3.55 11.89 -1.11
C LEU A 196 2.45 10.93 -1.56
N CYS A 197 2.78 9.68 -1.84
CA CYS A 197 1.84 8.70 -2.37
C CYS A 197 1.79 7.43 -1.51
N TYR A 198 0.80 6.59 -1.77
CA TYR A 198 0.68 5.30 -1.10
C TYR A 198 1.94 4.43 -1.34
N PRO A 199 2.61 3.91 -0.28
CA PRO A 199 3.85 3.13 -0.42
C PRO A 199 3.73 1.91 -1.33
N GLY A 200 2.52 1.37 -1.52
CA GLY A 200 2.26 0.29 -2.46
C GLY A 200 2.53 0.67 -3.91
N ILE A 201 2.33 1.93 -4.31
CA ILE A 201 2.65 2.44 -5.65
C ILE A 201 4.17 2.47 -5.83
N ILE A 202 4.91 2.97 -4.83
CA ILE A 202 6.38 3.03 -4.84
C ILE A 202 6.96 1.61 -4.99
N SER A 203 6.47 0.67 -4.18
CA SER A 203 6.91 -0.72 -4.22
C SER A 203 6.61 -1.41 -5.56
N LEU A 204 5.43 -1.15 -6.13
CA LEU A 204 5.04 -1.70 -7.44
C LEU A 204 5.89 -1.12 -8.57
N ALA A 205 6.09 0.20 -8.61
CA ALA A 205 6.92 0.83 -9.63
C ALA A 205 8.34 0.24 -9.61
N HIS A 206 8.93 0.09 -8.42
CA HIS A 206 10.24 -0.53 -8.26
C HIS A 206 10.24 -2.00 -8.72
N SER A 207 9.30 -2.81 -8.25
CA SER A 207 9.24 -4.25 -8.55
C SER A 207 8.99 -4.53 -10.04
N LEU A 208 8.24 -3.66 -10.70
CA LEU A 208 7.93 -3.74 -12.12
C LEU A 208 8.94 -2.99 -13.00
N GLN A 209 10.01 -2.44 -12.40
CA GLN A 209 11.04 -1.66 -13.10
C GLN A 209 10.46 -0.46 -13.88
N ARG A 210 9.49 0.24 -13.29
CA ARG A 210 8.96 1.52 -13.80
C ARG A 210 9.71 2.67 -13.15
N ARG A 211 9.93 3.75 -13.90
CA ARG A 211 10.42 5.01 -13.35
C ARG A 211 9.26 5.69 -12.63
N LEU A 212 9.48 6.16 -11.40
CA LEU A 212 8.46 6.88 -10.63
C LEU A 212 8.91 8.32 -10.39
N ARG A 213 8.00 9.29 -10.58
CA ARG A 213 8.21 10.70 -10.28
C ARG A 213 7.03 11.24 -9.48
N GLY A 214 7.36 12.00 -8.44
CA GLY A 214 6.38 12.72 -7.64
C GLY A 214 6.00 14.06 -8.27
N VAL A 215 4.71 14.34 -8.39
CA VAL A 215 4.16 15.65 -8.74
C VAL A 215 3.93 16.44 -7.46
N GLU A 216 4.29 17.74 -7.45
CA GLU A 216 4.06 18.60 -6.29
C GLU A 216 2.58 18.67 -5.92
N MET A 217 2.34 18.86 -4.61
CA MET A 217 1.02 18.85 -4.01
C MET A 217 0.76 20.12 -3.20
N ASP A 218 -0.51 20.48 -3.13
CA ASP A 218 -1.05 21.48 -2.21
C ASP A 218 -2.18 20.91 -1.33
N GLU A 219 -3.03 21.75 -0.79
CA GLU A 219 -4.17 21.35 0.06
C GLU A 219 -5.24 20.55 -0.70
N GLU A 220 -5.29 20.66 -2.03
CA GLU A 220 -6.21 19.92 -2.90
C GLU A 220 -5.56 18.69 -3.56
N GLY A 221 -4.29 18.39 -3.31
CA GLY A 221 -3.52 17.30 -3.93
C GLY A 221 -2.64 17.79 -5.07
N ILE A 222 -2.53 17.02 -6.17
CA ILE A 222 -1.64 17.36 -7.31
C ILE A 222 -1.87 18.78 -7.82
N ILE A 223 -0.77 19.55 -7.98
CA ILE A 223 -0.75 20.88 -8.60
C ILE A 223 -0.68 20.71 -10.12
N PRO A 224 -1.69 21.20 -10.90
CA PRO A 224 -1.73 21.01 -12.36
C PRO A 224 -0.54 21.63 -13.09
N GLU A 225 -0.04 22.77 -12.63
CA GLU A 225 1.12 23.45 -13.21
C GLU A 225 2.37 22.57 -13.11
N SER A 226 2.61 21.98 -11.92
CA SER A 226 3.73 21.05 -11.71
C SER A 226 3.59 19.79 -12.59
N LEU A 227 2.37 19.24 -12.69
CA LEU A 227 2.09 18.12 -13.58
C LEU A 227 2.41 18.48 -15.04
N ARG A 228 1.98 19.65 -15.51
CA ARG A 228 2.22 20.11 -16.87
C ARG A 228 3.72 20.32 -17.17
N GLU A 229 4.45 20.92 -16.23
CA GLU A 229 5.89 21.10 -16.35
C GLU A 229 6.64 19.77 -16.45
N LEU A 230 6.29 18.78 -15.67
CA LEU A 230 6.87 17.44 -15.77
C LEU A 230 6.56 16.80 -17.12
N CYS A 231 5.31 16.89 -17.60
CA CYS A 231 4.92 16.36 -18.91
C CYS A 231 5.60 17.05 -20.10
N GLN A 232 6.00 18.32 -19.97
CA GLN A 232 6.79 19.03 -20.99
C GLN A 232 8.23 18.53 -21.08
N ARG A 233 8.79 18.05 -19.98
CA ARG A 233 10.19 17.58 -19.89
C ARG A 233 10.32 16.08 -20.11
N GLU A 234 9.32 15.31 -19.69
CA GLU A 234 9.30 13.85 -19.74
C GLU A 234 7.97 13.39 -20.34
N ARG A 235 7.96 12.18 -20.90
CA ARG A 235 6.74 11.56 -21.44
C ARG A 235 6.24 10.50 -20.47
N PRO A 236 5.26 10.79 -19.60
CA PRO A 236 4.68 9.79 -18.73
C PRO A 236 3.77 8.84 -19.53
N ALA A 237 3.78 7.56 -19.15
CA ALA A 237 2.82 6.58 -19.66
C ALA A 237 1.53 6.59 -18.83
N MET A 238 1.64 6.89 -17.53
CA MET A 238 0.52 6.82 -16.60
C MET A 238 0.69 7.80 -15.44
N LEU A 239 -0.42 8.37 -14.98
CA LEU A 239 -0.57 9.02 -13.68
C LEU A 239 -1.35 8.07 -12.77
N VAL A 240 -0.79 7.71 -11.61
CA VAL A 240 -1.50 7.00 -10.54
C VAL A 240 -1.76 7.97 -9.41
N CYS A 241 -2.99 8.21 -9.03
CA CYS A 241 -3.31 9.17 -7.97
C CYS A 241 -4.53 8.78 -7.15
N VAL A 242 -4.62 9.34 -5.94
CA VAL A 242 -5.75 9.21 -5.02
C VAL A 242 -6.44 10.57 -4.94
N ALA A 243 -7.43 10.80 -5.80
CA ALA A 243 -8.07 12.11 -5.95
C ALA A 243 -9.03 12.46 -4.79
N THR A 244 -9.47 11.49 -3.99
CA THR A 244 -10.39 11.66 -2.87
C THR A 244 -9.79 11.12 -1.58
N CYS A 245 -9.73 11.96 -0.54
CA CYS A 245 -9.18 11.58 0.77
C CYS A 245 -7.81 10.93 0.65
N GLN A 246 -6.91 11.63 0.00
CA GLN A 246 -5.56 11.20 -0.40
C GLN A 246 -4.78 10.56 0.76
N ASN A 247 -4.06 9.51 0.47
CA ASN A 247 -3.18 8.82 1.42
C ASN A 247 -1.71 9.18 1.13
N PRO A 248 -1.06 9.99 2.03
CA PRO A 248 -1.38 10.15 3.46
C PRO A 248 -2.04 11.48 3.86
N THR A 249 -2.16 12.47 2.99
CA THR A 249 -2.43 13.87 3.35
C THR A 249 -3.89 14.19 3.60
N THR A 250 -4.82 13.32 3.22
CA THR A 250 -6.28 13.52 3.20
C THR A 250 -6.79 14.58 2.21
N ALA A 251 -5.92 15.13 1.37
CA ALA A 251 -6.33 16.08 0.33
C ALA A 251 -7.44 15.50 -0.54
N THR A 252 -8.35 16.37 -0.98
CA THR A 252 -9.43 15.97 -1.89
C THR A 252 -9.53 17.01 -3.00
N MET A 253 -9.36 16.56 -4.24
CA MET A 253 -9.38 17.41 -5.41
C MET A 253 -10.78 17.97 -5.66
N SER A 254 -10.88 19.28 -5.90
CA SER A 254 -12.10 19.93 -6.37
C SER A 254 -12.46 19.46 -7.80
N HIS A 255 -13.70 19.74 -8.23
CA HIS A 255 -14.14 19.51 -9.62
C HIS A 255 -13.18 20.14 -10.62
N ARG A 256 -12.86 21.42 -10.42
CA ARG A 256 -11.95 22.17 -11.29
C ARG A 256 -10.58 21.50 -11.39
N ARG A 257 -10.02 21.07 -10.25
CA ARG A 257 -8.72 20.40 -10.21
C ARG A 257 -8.71 19.10 -11.02
N ARG A 258 -9.80 18.32 -10.93
CA ARG A 258 -9.97 17.08 -11.71
C ARG A 258 -10.08 17.36 -13.22
N GLU A 259 -10.82 18.41 -13.62
CA GLU A 259 -10.92 18.85 -15.00
C GLU A 259 -9.55 19.26 -15.56
N GLU A 260 -8.78 20.05 -14.81
CA GLU A 260 -7.45 20.51 -15.21
C GLU A 260 -6.47 19.33 -15.40
N ILE A 261 -6.49 18.35 -14.48
CA ILE A 261 -5.65 17.14 -14.58
C ILE A 261 -6.07 16.26 -15.76
N ALA A 262 -7.38 16.07 -15.97
CA ALA A 262 -7.91 15.32 -17.09
C ALA A 262 -7.50 15.95 -18.45
N ALA A 263 -7.60 17.28 -18.56
CA ALA A 263 -7.17 18.02 -19.75
C ALA A 263 -5.66 17.88 -20.01
N ILE A 264 -4.84 17.86 -18.97
CA ILE A 264 -3.38 17.60 -19.10
C ILE A 264 -3.15 16.19 -19.59
N ALA A 265 -3.85 15.18 -19.04
CA ALA A 265 -3.72 13.80 -19.48
C ALA A 265 -4.10 13.62 -20.95
N GLU A 266 -5.10 14.36 -21.43
CA GLU A 266 -5.46 14.37 -22.84
C GLU A 266 -4.40 15.06 -23.71
N ALA A 267 -3.92 16.22 -23.29
CA ALA A 267 -2.94 17.00 -24.05
C ALA A 267 -1.59 16.30 -24.21
N PHE A 268 -1.18 15.50 -23.20
CA PHE A 268 0.12 14.80 -23.20
C PHE A 268 0.00 13.30 -23.43
N ASP A 269 -1.21 12.79 -23.71
CA ASP A 269 -1.52 11.41 -24.10
C ASP A 269 -1.02 10.34 -23.13
N PHE A 270 -1.31 10.49 -21.84
CA PHE A 270 -1.05 9.47 -20.84
C PHE A 270 -2.34 8.91 -20.20
N LEU A 271 -2.25 7.72 -19.60
CA LEU A 271 -3.37 7.09 -18.89
C LEU A 271 -3.47 7.59 -17.45
N ILE A 272 -4.67 7.58 -16.91
CA ILE A 272 -4.94 7.85 -15.49
C ILE A 272 -5.36 6.54 -14.81
N LEU A 273 -4.71 6.18 -13.71
CA LEU A 273 -5.18 5.18 -12.76
C LEU A 273 -5.68 5.90 -11.52
N ASP A 274 -6.99 6.04 -11.42
CA ASP A 274 -7.69 6.71 -10.33
C ASP A 274 -7.95 5.71 -9.19
N ASP A 275 -7.09 5.72 -8.16
CA ASP A 275 -7.19 4.86 -6.99
C ASP A 275 -8.16 5.46 -5.97
N ASP A 276 -9.45 5.19 -6.15
CA ASP A 276 -10.54 5.77 -5.35
C ASP A 276 -11.05 4.81 -4.26
N ILE A 277 -10.14 4.16 -3.55
CA ILE A 277 -10.50 3.26 -2.43
C ILE A 277 -11.11 3.99 -1.24
N TYR A 278 -11.06 5.32 -1.22
CA TYR A 278 -11.63 6.19 -0.18
C TYR A 278 -12.79 7.04 -0.68
N GLY A 279 -13.23 6.91 -1.92
CA GLY A 279 -14.33 7.69 -2.50
C GLY A 279 -15.62 7.65 -1.68
N PHE A 280 -15.90 6.51 -1.04
CA PHE A 280 -17.05 6.35 -0.14
C PHE A 280 -17.00 7.24 1.12
N LEU A 281 -15.85 7.87 1.43
CA LEU A 281 -15.68 8.82 2.55
C LEU A 281 -15.89 10.29 2.11
N ALA A 282 -16.11 10.56 0.83
CA ALA A 282 -16.30 11.91 0.31
C ALA A 282 -17.46 12.61 1.03
N SER A 283 -17.29 13.93 1.27
CA SER A 283 -18.35 14.78 1.80
C SER A 283 -19.34 15.13 0.72
N ASP A 284 -20.59 15.46 1.09
CA ASP A 284 -21.57 15.97 0.14
C ASP A 284 -21.32 17.47 -0.17
N PRO A 285 -21.54 17.92 -1.45
CA PRO A 285 -21.92 17.09 -2.59
C PRO A 285 -20.77 16.18 -3.01
N ILE A 286 -21.09 14.95 -3.42
CA ILE A 286 -20.11 13.98 -3.85
C ILE A 286 -19.41 14.49 -5.12
N VAL A 287 -18.11 14.72 -5.03
CA VAL A 287 -17.29 15.03 -6.19
C VAL A 287 -17.11 13.77 -7.01
N ARG A 288 -17.43 13.81 -8.30
CA ARG A 288 -17.25 12.66 -9.19
C ARG A 288 -15.77 12.25 -9.25
N PRO A 289 -15.45 10.95 -9.37
CA PRO A 289 -14.06 10.47 -9.51
C PRO A 289 -13.33 11.15 -10.67
N LEU A 290 -12.00 11.25 -10.56
CA LEU A 290 -11.17 11.81 -11.63
C LEU A 290 -11.36 11.07 -12.95
N ALA A 291 -11.55 9.76 -12.89
CA ALA A 291 -11.81 8.90 -14.05
C ALA A 291 -13.03 9.37 -14.88
N SER A 292 -14.02 9.99 -14.28
CA SER A 292 -15.22 10.49 -15.00
C SER A 292 -14.96 11.70 -15.89
N TYR A 293 -13.84 12.42 -15.68
CA TYR A 293 -13.45 13.57 -16.48
C TYR A 293 -12.60 13.20 -17.71
N ALA A 294 -12.05 11.99 -17.73
CA ALA A 294 -11.29 11.45 -18.86
C ALA A 294 -11.60 9.95 -19.07
N PRO A 295 -12.87 9.56 -19.33
CA PRO A 295 -13.31 8.16 -19.27
C PRO A 295 -12.58 7.26 -20.27
N GLU A 296 -12.20 7.77 -21.46
CA GLU A 296 -11.52 6.97 -22.49
C GLU A 296 -10.06 6.68 -22.16
N ARG A 297 -9.44 7.40 -21.22
CA ARG A 297 -8.05 7.22 -20.83
C ARG A 297 -7.84 6.89 -19.37
N SER A 298 -8.91 6.64 -18.64
CA SER A 298 -8.85 6.33 -17.21
C SER A 298 -9.20 4.89 -16.91
N VAL A 299 -8.50 4.32 -15.94
CA VAL A 299 -8.90 3.12 -15.21
C VAL A 299 -9.25 3.56 -13.80
N TYR A 300 -10.49 3.33 -13.40
CA TYR A 300 -10.96 3.57 -12.05
C TYR A 300 -10.79 2.31 -11.20
N LEU A 301 -10.19 2.46 -10.03
CA LEU A 301 -9.95 1.39 -9.10
C LEU A 301 -10.64 1.65 -7.77
N THR A 302 -11.41 0.68 -7.29
CA THR A 302 -11.98 0.71 -5.94
C THR A 302 -11.98 -0.68 -5.30
N SER A 303 -12.38 -0.79 -4.04
CA SER A 303 -12.35 -2.04 -3.28
C SER A 303 -13.27 -1.97 -2.07
N LEU A 304 -13.85 -3.11 -1.70
CA LEU A 304 -14.64 -3.26 -0.47
C LEU A 304 -13.77 -3.39 0.80
N SER A 305 -12.45 -3.41 0.68
CA SER A 305 -11.55 -3.63 1.82
C SER A 305 -11.58 -2.53 2.87
N LYS A 306 -11.92 -1.30 2.50
CA LYS A 306 -11.96 -0.14 3.41
C LYS A 306 -13.38 0.23 3.82
N SER A 307 -14.37 -0.07 3.00
CA SER A 307 -15.77 0.22 3.26
C SER A 307 -16.48 -0.90 4.02
N VAL A 308 -16.11 -2.15 3.75
CA VAL A 308 -16.79 -3.34 4.27
C VAL A 308 -15.85 -4.18 5.12
N LEU A 309 -14.96 -4.96 4.52
CA LEU A 309 -14.12 -5.93 5.22
C LEU A 309 -12.84 -6.23 4.44
N PRO A 310 -11.66 -6.06 5.04
CA PRO A 310 -10.38 -6.35 4.38
C PRO A 310 -10.24 -7.82 3.95
N ALA A 311 -10.85 -8.76 4.69
CA ALA A 311 -10.74 -10.20 4.45
C ALA A 311 -11.40 -10.68 3.15
N LEU A 312 -12.34 -9.93 2.59
CA LEU A 312 -12.97 -10.27 1.30
C LEU A 312 -11.97 -10.29 0.16
N ARG A 313 -10.95 -9.43 0.22
CA ARG A 313 -9.94 -9.31 -0.84
C ARG A 313 -10.56 -9.15 -2.24
N ILE A 314 -11.60 -8.33 -2.35
CA ILE A 314 -12.26 -8.00 -3.63
C ILE A 314 -12.03 -6.53 -3.95
N GLY A 315 -11.58 -6.28 -5.18
CA GLY A 315 -11.45 -4.97 -5.81
C GLY A 315 -12.06 -5.01 -7.20
N TYR A 316 -12.34 -3.85 -7.73
CA TYR A 316 -12.95 -3.65 -9.03
C TYR A 316 -12.12 -2.64 -9.82
N LEU A 317 -11.72 -3.03 -11.04
CA LEU A 317 -11.24 -2.10 -12.06
C LEU A 317 -12.40 -1.80 -13.02
N TYR A 318 -12.64 -0.54 -13.30
CA TYR A 318 -13.57 -0.09 -14.32
C TYR A 318 -12.79 0.67 -15.39
N SER A 319 -12.95 0.28 -16.64
CA SER A 319 -12.13 0.81 -17.71
C SER A 319 -12.86 0.89 -19.05
N PRO A 320 -12.40 1.75 -19.99
CA PRO A 320 -12.93 1.74 -21.33
C PRO A 320 -12.70 0.40 -22.03
N PRO A 321 -13.60 -0.01 -22.95
CA PRO A 321 -13.58 -1.33 -23.59
C PRO A 321 -12.23 -1.70 -24.22
N ARG A 322 -11.50 -0.72 -24.77
CA ARG A 322 -10.21 -0.93 -25.44
C ARG A 322 -9.10 -1.45 -24.51
N LEU A 323 -9.23 -1.28 -23.18
CA LEU A 323 -8.23 -1.71 -22.20
C LEU A 323 -8.58 -3.03 -21.52
N LEU A 324 -9.84 -3.47 -21.58
CA LEU A 324 -10.36 -4.62 -20.84
C LEU A 324 -9.58 -5.91 -21.08
N SER A 325 -9.28 -6.23 -22.36
CA SER A 325 -8.58 -7.47 -22.71
C SER A 325 -7.18 -7.54 -22.06
N ARG A 326 -6.46 -6.43 -22.03
CA ARG A 326 -5.13 -6.34 -21.39
C ARG A 326 -5.22 -6.52 -19.87
N LEU A 327 -6.19 -5.86 -19.23
CA LEU A 327 -6.42 -5.97 -17.79
C LEU A 327 -6.81 -7.40 -17.40
N THR A 328 -7.75 -7.99 -18.12
CA THR A 328 -8.23 -9.34 -17.89
C THR A 328 -7.12 -10.38 -18.06
N ALA A 329 -6.32 -10.27 -19.13
CA ALA A 329 -5.17 -11.14 -19.36
C ALA A 329 -4.14 -11.04 -18.23
N MET A 330 -3.94 -9.84 -17.66
CA MET A 330 -3.01 -9.65 -16.55
C MET A 330 -3.54 -10.25 -15.24
N VAL A 331 -4.84 -10.17 -14.95
CA VAL A 331 -5.44 -10.91 -13.82
C VAL A 331 -5.16 -12.39 -13.95
N ARG A 332 -5.40 -12.96 -15.14
CA ARG A 332 -5.15 -14.37 -15.40
C ARG A 332 -3.68 -14.76 -15.22
N SER A 333 -2.77 -13.93 -15.70
CA SER A 333 -1.32 -14.20 -15.62
C SER A 333 -0.75 -14.06 -14.21
N SER A 334 -1.42 -13.31 -13.31
CA SER A 334 -0.93 -13.04 -11.95
C SER A 334 -1.47 -14.00 -10.90
N VAL A 335 -2.79 -14.11 -10.78
CA VAL A 335 -3.47 -14.92 -9.75
C VAL A 335 -4.43 -15.94 -10.33
N TRP A 336 -4.49 -16.05 -11.65
CA TRP A 336 -5.47 -16.81 -12.42
C TRP A 336 -6.86 -16.20 -12.34
N MET A 337 -7.41 -16.06 -11.13
CA MET A 337 -8.67 -15.39 -10.82
C MET A 337 -8.71 -14.95 -9.36
N PRO A 338 -9.47 -13.91 -8.98
CA PRO A 338 -9.90 -13.71 -7.60
C PRO A 338 -10.77 -14.87 -7.11
N SER A 339 -10.79 -15.13 -5.81
CA SER A 339 -11.60 -16.21 -5.24
C SER A 339 -13.09 -16.03 -5.54
N PRO A 340 -13.75 -16.99 -6.23
CA PRO A 340 -15.17 -16.90 -6.50
C PRO A 340 -16.03 -16.91 -5.23
N LEU A 341 -15.59 -17.58 -4.16
CA LEU A 341 -16.26 -17.56 -2.84
C LEU A 341 -16.36 -16.15 -2.28
N THR A 342 -15.24 -15.41 -2.27
CA THR A 342 -15.25 -14.05 -1.74
C THR A 342 -15.92 -13.05 -2.68
N ALA A 343 -15.88 -13.32 -3.99
CA ALA A 343 -16.63 -12.54 -4.99
C ALA A 343 -18.14 -12.72 -4.83
N GLN A 344 -18.61 -13.94 -4.53
CA GLN A 344 -20.03 -14.21 -4.25
C GLN A 344 -20.48 -13.49 -2.97
N LEU A 345 -19.68 -13.57 -1.88
CA LEU A 345 -19.99 -12.85 -0.64
C LEU A 345 -20.02 -11.33 -0.87
N ALA A 346 -19.09 -10.79 -1.63
CA ALA A 346 -19.07 -9.37 -1.99
C ALA A 346 -20.31 -8.97 -2.80
N SER A 347 -20.74 -9.83 -3.72
CA SER A 347 -21.94 -9.60 -4.53
C SER A 347 -23.21 -9.61 -3.67
N ASN A 348 -23.33 -10.54 -2.73
CA ASN A 348 -24.46 -10.58 -1.81
C ASN A 348 -24.55 -9.30 -0.96
N ILE A 349 -23.42 -8.82 -0.42
CA ILE A 349 -23.37 -7.54 0.34
C ILE A 349 -23.94 -6.39 -0.49
N VAL A 350 -23.52 -6.26 -1.74
CA VAL A 350 -23.96 -5.17 -2.61
C VAL A 350 -25.43 -5.34 -3.02
N ASN A 351 -25.83 -6.54 -3.42
CA ASN A 351 -27.21 -6.82 -3.87
C ASN A 351 -28.25 -6.63 -2.76
N GLU A 352 -27.87 -6.89 -1.52
CA GLU A 352 -28.71 -6.72 -0.33
C GLU A 352 -28.68 -5.27 0.22
N GLY A 353 -27.87 -4.39 -0.36
CA GLY A 353 -27.71 -2.99 0.09
C GLY A 353 -27.00 -2.84 1.45
N LEU A 354 -26.33 -3.88 1.93
CA LEU A 354 -25.58 -3.86 3.18
C LEU A 354 -24.32 -3.00 3.07
N ASP A 355 -23.74 -2.92 1.87
CA ASP A 355 -22.61 -2.03 1.56
C ASP A 355 -22.89 -0.58 1.99
N GLN A 356 -24.07 -0.06 1.66
CA GLN A 356 -24.49 1.31 2.00
C GLN A 356 -24.71 1.48 3.52
N GLN A 357 -25.25 0.46 4.18
CA GLN A 357 -25.41 0.49 5.64
C GLN A 357 -24.05 0.54 6.33
N LEU A 358 -23.10 -0.31 5.89
CA LEU A 358 -21.74 -0.35 6.42
C LEU A 358 -21.00 0.97 6.14
N VAL A 359 -21.12 1.53 4.95
CA VAL A 359 -20.54 2.83 4.61
C VAL A 359 -21.03 3.93 5.55
N ARG A 360 -22.37 4.01 5.83
CA ARG A 360 -22.89 4.99 6.77
C ARG A 360 -22.29 4.82 8.17
N LEU A 361 -22.27 3.60 8.71
CA LEU A 361 -21.69 3.32 10.02
C LEU A 361 -20.20 3.68 10.08
N GLN A 362 -19.45 3.38 9.03
CA GLN A 362 -18.02 3.72 8.96
C GLN A 362 -17.81 5.25 8.91
N ARG A 363 -18.64 5.98 8.17
CA ARG A 363 -18.56 7.46 8.11
C ARG A 363 -18.90 8.09 9.45
N GLU A 364 -19.93 7.61 10.13
CA GLU A 364 -20.33 8.09 11.47
C GLU A 364 -19.23 7.85 12.50
N GLU A 365 -18.65 6.64 12.51
CA GLU A 365 -17.55 6.30 13.39
C GLU A 365 -16.30 7.14 13.09
N ALA A 366 -15.96 7.31 11.82
CA ALA A 366 -14.83 8.14 11.43
C ALA A 366 -15.03 9.61 11.84
N ALA A 367 -16.23 10.17 11.65
CA ALA A 367 -16.56 11.53 12.07
C ALA A 367 -16.40 11.72 13.59
N ARG A 368 -16.88 10.77 14.39
CA ARG A 368 -16.73 10.77 15.85
C ARG A 368 -15.25 10.75 16.27
N ARG A 369 -14.44 9.89 15.63
CA ARG A 369 -13.00 9.79 15.91
C ARG A 369 -12.21 11.01 15.43
N GLN A 370 -12.64 11.64 14.34
CA GLN A 370 -12.07 12.91 13.89
C GLN A 370 -12.36 14.06 14.86
N ALA A 371 -13.57 14.10 15.43
CA ALA A 371 -13.91 15.08 16.46
C ALA A 371 -13.04 14.89 17.72
N LEU A 372 -12.88 13.64 18.17
CA LEU A 372 -12.01 13.28 19.29
C LEU A 372 -10.55 13.67 19.02
N ALA A 373 -10.05 13.45 17.80
CA ALA A 373 -8.69 13.82 17.47
C ALA A 373 -8.47 15.35 17.52
N ARG A 374 -9.44 16.15 17.06
CA ARG A 374 -9.37 17.62 17.17
C ARG A 374 -9.39 18.08 18.63
N GLU A 375 -10.16 17.42 19.50
CA GLU A 375 -10.20 17.71 20.95
C GLU A 375 -8.85 17.43 21.62
N LEU A 376 -8.21 16.29 21.28
CA LEU A 376 -7.01 15.80 21.98
C LEU A 376 -5.67 16.27 21.39
N LEU A 377 -5.69 16.89 20.21
CA LEU A 377 -4.52 17.44 19.55
C LEU A 377 -4.61 18.99 19.40
N PRO A 378 -4.92 19.74 20.48
CA PRO A 378 -5.12 21.18 20.39
C PRO A 378 -3.82 21.88 19.99
N GLY A 379 -3.92 22.87 19.10
CA GLY A 379 -2.76 23.68 18.68
C GLY A 379 -1.80 23.00 17.71
N LEU A 380 -1.99 21.71 17.39
CA LEU A 380 -1.21 21.01 16.37
C LEU A 380 -1.85 21.20 14.98
N ARG A 381 -1.00 21.29 13.97
CA ARG A 381 -1.45 21.42 12.57
C ARG A 381 -1.88 20.05 12.05
N ILE A 382 -3.18 19.90 11.80
CA ILE A 382 -3.78 18.65 11.33
C ILE A 382 -4.48 18.90 10.01
N LYS A 383 -4.19 18.05 9.00
CA LYS A 383 -4.99 17.94 7.78
C LYS A 383 -5.87 16.69 7.89
N ALA A 384 -7.16 16.85 7.69
CA ALA A 384 -8.14 15.77 7.78
C ALA A 384 -9.44 16.15 7.08
N GLN A 385 -10.13 15.15 6.49
CA GLN A 385 -11.50 15.30 6.00
C GLN A 385 -12.49 14.84 7.09
N PRO A 386 -13.75 15.28 7.06
CA PRO A 386 -14.73 14.97 8.11
C PRO A 386 -14.90 13.46 8.40
N HIS A 387 -14.80 12.63 7.36
CA HIS A 387 -14.99 11.18 7.45
C HIS A 387 -13.70 10.38 7.17
N SER A 388 -12.52 11.04 7.14
CA SER A 388 -11.27 10.31 6.85
C SER A 388 -10.89 9.37 7.99
N TYR A 389 -10.38 8.20 7.64
CA TYR A 389 -9.92 7.17 8.57
C TYR A 389 -8.60 7.50 9.24
N HIS A 390 -7.90 8.51 8.71
CA HIS A 390 -6.62 8.98 9.19
C HIS A 390 -6.58 10.50 9.16
N LEU A 391 -5.58 11.03 9.80
CA LEU A 391 -5.18 12.42 9.68
C LEU A 391 -3.71 12.52 9.33
N TRP A 392 -3.32 13.65 8.78
CA TRP A 392 -1.95 14.04 8.55
C TRP A 392 -1.57 15.09 9.58
N LEU A 393 -0.64 14.73 10.49
CA LEU A 393 -0.12 15.58 11.56
C LEU A 393 1.16 16.24 11.05
N GLU A 394 1.17 17.56 10.93
CA GLU A 394 2.36 18.34 10.65
C GLU A 394 3.06 18.70 11.97
N LEU A 395 4.26 18.19 12.15
CA LEU A 395 5.01 18.36 13.38
C LEU A 395 5.61 19.76 13.46
N PRO A 396 5.62 20.39 14.67
CA PRO A 396 6.33 21.64 14.90
C PRO A 396 7.85 21.44 14.83
N GLU A 397 8.61 22.52 14.62
CA GLU A 397 10.06 22.48 14.80
C GLU A 397 10.41 22.20 16.28
N PRO A 398 11.50 21.49 16.55
CA PRO A 398 12.51 20.95 15.62
C PRO A 398 12.28 19.48 15.16
N TRP A 399 11.08 18.92 15.29
CA TRP A 399 10.80 17.53 15.02
C TRP A 399 11.03 17.13 13.56
N SER A 400 11.77 16.04 13.32
CA SER A 400 11.67 15.26 12.10
C SER A 400 10.60 14.16 12.27
N ALA A 401 9.96 13.75 11.17
CA ALA A 401 8.93 12.70 11.23
C ALA A 401 9.50 11.35 11.69
N ASP A 402 10.71 11.00 11.27
CA ASP A 402 11.34 9.72 11.60
C ASP A 402 11.72 9.64 13.09
N GLU A 403 12.26 10.73 13.65
CA GLU A 403 12.57 10.82 15.08
C GLU A 403 11.30 10.76 15.94
N PHE A 404 10.28 11.52 15.55
CA PHE A 404 8.99 11.51 16.23
C PHE A 404 8.36 10.11 16.26
N THR A 405 8.32 9.40 15.11
CA THR A 405 7.73 8.06 15.05
C THR A 405 8.51 7.02 15.85
N THR A 406 9.84 7.19 15.94
CA THR A 406 10.69 6.33 16.77
C THR A 406 10.36 6.50 18.26
N LEU A 407 10.27 7.75 18.74
CA LEU A 407 9.93 8.04 20.13
C LEU A 407 8.47 7.71 20.46
N ALA A 408 7.52 7.98 19.55
CA ALA A 408 6.13 7.58 19.72
C ALA A 408 6.00 6.06 19.90
N ARG A 409 6.76 5.28 19.14
CA ARG A 409 6.81 3.82 19.29
C ARG A 409 7.38 3.40 20.64
N ALA A 410 8.43 4.07 21.13
CA ALA A 410 8.98 3.82 22.46
C ALA A 410 7.96 4.11 23.58
N GLN A 411 7.03 5.04 23.35
CA GLN A 411 5.92 5.36 24.25
C GLN A 411 4.65 4.48 24.00
N GLY A 412 4.78 3.42 23.23
CA GLY A 412 3.70 2.46 23.00
C GLY A 412 2.72 2.83 21.87
N VAL A 413 3.04 3.80 21.01
CA VAL A 413 2.19 4.22 19.89
C VAL A 413 2.95 4.14 18.57
N LYS A 414 2.45 3.32 17.62
CA LYS A 414 3.04 3.20 16.28
C LYS A 414 2.24 4.02 15.28
N VAL A 415 2.90 4.95 14.62
CA VAL A 415 2.41 5.77 13.49
C VAL A 415 3.37 5.68 12.32
N LEU A 416 3.05 6.24 11.16
CA LEU A 416 3.93 6.21 9.98
C LEU A 416 4.51 7.58 9.67
N SER A 417 5.84 7.61 9.53
CA SER A 417 6.58 8.77 9.07
C SER A 417 6.23 9.13 7.62
N GLY A 418 6.23 10.42 7.32
CA GLY A 418 6.07 10.95 5.98
C GLY A 418 7.13 10.46 4.98
N SER A 419 8.33 10.14 5.46
CA SER A 419 9.42 9.61 4.63
C SER A 419 9.02 8.32 3.89
N GLN A 420 8.09 7.53 4.46
CA GLN A 420 7.61 6.29 3.82
C GLN A 420 6.65 6.51 2.65
N PHE A 421 6.15 7.73 2.49
CA PHE A 421 5.21 8.10 1.45
C PHE A 421 5.86 8.91 0.32
N GLN A 422 7.12 9.31 0.46
CA GLN A 422 7.83 10.07 -0.57
C GLN A 422 8.05 9.23 -1.82
N ALA A 423 7.50 9.68 -2.94
CA ALA A 423 7.74 9.07 -4.25
C ALA A 423 9.22 9.10 -4.63
N GLU A 424 9.88 10.19 -4.29
CA GLU A 424 11.32 10.38 -4.40
C GLU A 424 11.86 10.81 -3.03
N ARG A 425 12.96 10.22 -2.60
CA ARG A 425 13.57 10.54 -1.29
C ARG A 425 14.31 11.89 -1.33
N ASN A 426 13.54 12.97 -1.38
CA ASN A 426 14.06 14.33 -1.48
C ASN A 426 13.81 15.08 -0.16
N GLY A 427 14.79 15.00 0.76
CA GLY A 427 14.78 15.79 1.98
C GLY A 427 13.98 15.19 3.15
N GLU A 428 13.98 15.91 4.26
CA GLU A 428 13.25 15.55 5.48
C GLU A 428 11.78 15.93 5.37
N THR A 429 10.91 15.11 5.94
CA THR A 429 9.49 15.44 6.10
C THR A 429 9.16 15.66 7.56
N ARG A 430 8.20 16.53 7.82
CA ARG A 430 7.66 16.77 9.17
C ARG A 430 6.25 16.21 9.33
N GLY A 431 5.74 15.51 8.34
CA GLY A 431 4.41 14.96 8.38
C GLY A 431 4.37 13.53 8.89
N VAL A 432 3.35 13.21 9.68
CA VAL A 432 3.10 11.86 10.22
C VAL A 432 1.66 11.47 9.96
N ARG A 433 1.46 10.26 9.40
CA ARG A 433 0.10 9.74 9.23
C ARG A 433 -0.34 9.00 10.49
N VAL A 434 -1.46 9.43 11.06
CA VAL A 434 -2.10 8.83 12.24
C VAL A 434 -3.44 8.23 11.82
N VAL A 435 -3.60 6.92 11.96
CA VAL A 435 -4.84 6.21 11.61
C VAL A 435 -5.76 6.13 12.83
N LEU A 436 -6.92 6.77 12.74
CA LEU A 436 -7.88 6.84 13.84
C LEU A 436 -8.75 5.59 13.96
N MET A 437 -8.95 4.86 12.85
CA MET A 437 -9.83 3.68 12.79
C MET A 437 -9.13 2.37 13.19
N SER A 438 -7.81 2.37 13.44
CA SER A 438 -7.06 1.18 13.84
C SER A 438 -7.41 0.65 15.23
N PRO A 439 -7.45 1.49 16.29
CA PRO A 439 -7.83 1.02 17.61
C PRO A 439 -9.28 0.52 17.65
N THR A 440 -9.52 -0.59 18.36
CA THR A 440 -10.86 -1.14 18.48
C THR A 440 -11.70 -0.36 19.50
N ARG A 441 -11.06 0.11 20.57
CA ARG A 441 -11.74 0.85 21.66
C ARG A 441 -11.38 2.33 21.63
N GLU A 442 -12.33 3.16 22.04
CA GLU A 442 -12.12 4.61 22.09
C GLU A 442 -11.04 5.00 23.12
N GLU A 443 -10.96 4.28 24.25
CA GLU A 443 -9.95 4.52 25.28
C GLU A 443 -8.52 4.32 24.75
N GLU A 444 -8.32 3.33 23.87
CA GLU A 444 -7.04 3.10 23.20
C GLU A 444 -6.66 4.27 22.28
N LEU A 445 -7.65 4.78 21.55
CA LEU A 445 -7.46 5.95 20.69
C LEU A 445 -7.16 7.20 21.52
N ARG A 446 -7.92 7.45 22.60
CA ARG A 446 -7.68 8.56 23.54
C ARG A 446 -6.27 8.51 24.12
N PHE A 447 -5.85 7.35 24.60
CA PHE A 447 -4.50 7.15 25.12
C PHE A 447 -3.46 7.48 24.04
N ALA A 448 -3.57 6.89 22.85
CA ALA A 448 -2.61 7.11 21.78
C ALA A 448 -2.51 8.58 21.35
N LEU A 449 -3.64 9.26 21.17
CA LEU A 449 -3.67 10.69 20.80
C LEU A 449 -3.08 11.58 21.89
N THR A 450 -3.33 11.27 23.17
CA THR A 450 -2.74 12.00 24.31
C THR A 450 -1.22 11.84 24.34
N GLN A 451 -0.70 10.62 24.08
CA GLN A 451 0.75 10.40 24.00
C GLN A 451 1.37 11.19 22.83
N LEU A 452 0.74 11.17 21.64
CA LEU A 452 1.21 11.94 20.49
C LEU A 452 1.18 13.46 20.74
N ALA A 453 0.13 13.96 21.39
CA ALA A 453 0.04 15.39 21.79
C ALA A 453 1.13 15.78 22.76
N SER A 454 1.36 14.97 23.79
CA SER A 454 2.42 15.20 24.79
C SER A 454 3.80 15.23 24.16
N LEU A 455 4.07 14.28 23.24
CA LEU A 455 5.33 14.21 22.54
C LEU A 455 5.54 15.41 21.60
N ALA A 456 4.53 15.76 20.81
CA ALA A 456 4.60 16.90 19.87
C ALA A 456 4.73 18.27 20.59
N GLY A 457 4.18 18.40 21.79
CA GLY A 457 4.28 19.59 22.64
C GLY A 457 5.62 19.76 23.35
N ALA A 458 6.49 18.74 23.31
CA ALA A 458 7.80 18.83 23.95
C ALA A 458 8.73 19.75 23.13
N SER A 459 9.30 20.76 23.80
CA SER A 459 10.13 21.78 23.15
C SER A 459 11.52 21.30 22.73
N ASP A 460 11.96 20.11 23.16
CA ASP A 460 13.25 19.52 22.81
C ASP A 460 13.13 17.99 22.75
N PRO A 461 13.25 17.40 21.55
CA PRO A 461 13.25 15.94 21.38
C PRO A 461 14.29 15.21 22.24
N ARG A 462 15.44 15.86 22.49
CA ARG A 462 16.55 15.27 23.26
C ARG A 462 16.23 15.03 24.74
N ARG A 463 15.11 15.53 25.26
CA ARG A 463 14.67 15.22 26.64
C ARG A 463 14.19 13.77 26.82
N PHE A 464 14.05 13.01 25.72
CA PHE A 464 13.59 11.61 25.74
C PHE A 464 14.75 10.62 25.52
N TYR A 465 15.98 11.11 25.37
CA TYR A 465 17.22 10.35 25.35
C TYR A 465 17.96 10.58 26.70
#